data_a1ffda7fe30d7444a51462e1c235822d
#
_entry.id   a1ffda7fe30d7444a51462e1c235822d
#
_cell.length_a   1.000
_cell.length_b   1.000
_cell.length_c   1.000
_cell.angle_alpha   90.00
_cell.angle_beta   90.00
_cell.angle_gamma   90.00
#
_symmetry.space_group_name_H-M   'P 1'
#
loop_
_entity.id
_entity.type
_entity.pdbx_description
1 polymer ?
#
loop_
_entity_poly.entity_id
_entity_poly.type
_entity_poly.pdbx_seq_one_letter_code
_entity_poly.pdbx_strand_id
1 'polypeptide(L)'
;MLLTLSGRLQTRIAVLAVIGGLVTLAVTPLVTASYTAAYCILAAVIVIGLGWELVYHLLQQFRWEKDWPTLFALLNGINEGVLLWFLIDAGLIPNTTGVTAAPFSILFAAVWLSTWLWNNGPMRVPLVHWRFRGGRLI
;
A
#
# COMPACT_ATOMS: atom_id res chain seq x y z
N MET A 1 -4.61 -1.02 -18.48
CA MET A 1 -5.76 -1.17 -17.59
C MET A 1 -6.13 0.17 -17.00
N LEU A 2 -7.36 0.61 -17.21
CA LEU A 2 -7.87 1.83 -16.59
C LEU A 2 -8.47 1.49 -15.24
N LEU A 3 -7.95 2.14 -14.18
CA LEU A 3 -8.43 1.92 -12.82
C LEU A 3 -9.56 2.90 -12.50
N THR A 4 -10.67 2.37 -12.01
CA THR A 4 -11.75 3.20 -11.44
C THR A 4 -11.43 3.53 -9.99
N LEU A 5 -12.05 4.56 -9.42
CA LEU A 5 -11.85 4.90 -8.01
C LEU A 5 -12.25 3.74 -7.11
N SER A 6 -13.41 3.13 -7.36
CA SER A 6 -13.86 1.96 -6.60
C SER A 6 -12.88 0.80 -6.72
N GLY A 7 -12.35 0.55 -7.91
CA GLY A 7 -11.34 -0.48 -8.13
C GLY A 7 -10.05 -0.22 -7.37
N ARG A 8 -9.58 1.03 -7.35
CA ARG A 8 -8.38 1.41 -6.59
C ARG A 8 -8.55 1.15 -5.09
N LEU A 9 -9.69 1.59 -4.54
CA LEU A 9 -9.96 1.41 -3.11
C LEU A 9 -10.08 -0.06 -2.74
N GLN A 10 -10.83 -0.84 -3.52
CA GLN A 10 -11.00 -2.27 -3.27
C GLN A 10 -9.68 -3.03 -3.37
N THR A 11 -8.91 -2.78 -4.42
CA THR A 11 -7.61 -3.43 -4.61
C THR A 11 -6.66 -3.10 -3.48
N ARG A 12 -6.59 -1.82 -3.09
CA ARG A 12 -5.70 -1.42 -2.00
C ARG A 12 -6.04 -2.11 -0.69
N ILE A 13 -7.30 -2.11 -0.31
CA ILE A 13 -7.74 -2.75 0.93
C ILE A 13 -7.44 -4.26 0.88
N ALA A 14 -7.85 -4.93 -0.18
CA ALA A 14 -7.72 -6.37 -0.28
C ALA A 14 -6.26 -6.82 -0.30
N VAL A 15 -5.43 -6.20 -1.15
CA VAL A 15 -4.04 -6.60 -1.31
C VAL A 15 -3.22 -6.26 -0.09
N LEU A 16 -3.40 -5.08 0.49
CA LEU A 16 -2.68 -4.73 1.71
C LEU A 16 -3.12 -5.58 2.90
N ALA A 17 -4.40 -5.91 3.01
CA ALA A 17 -4.87 -6.76 4.09
C ALA A 17 -4.31 -8.18 3.98
N VAL A 18 -4.33 -8.78 2.80
CA VAL A 18 -3.91 -10.16 2.60
C VAL A 18 -2.39 -10.25 2.44
N ILE A 19 -1.84 -9.66 1.39
CA ILE A 19 -0.41 -9.77 1.10
C ILE A 19 0.41 -8.97 2.12
N GLY A 20 0.00 -7.75 2.42
CA GLY A 20 0.66 -6.94 3.43
C GLY A 20 0.63 -7.58 4.81
N GLY A 21 -0.50 -8.18 5.18
CA GLY A 21 -0.64 -8.91 6.45
C GLY A 21 0.31 -10.10 6.55
N LEU A 22 0.41 -10.90 5.49
CA LEU A 22 1.32 -12.05 5.45
C LEU A 22 2.78 -11.63 5.49
N VAL A 23 3.15 -10.61 4.73
CA VAL A 23 4.53 -10.08 4.71
C VAL A 23 4.89 -9.48 6.06
N THR A 24 3.98 -8.73 6.70
CA THR A 24 4.18 -8.18 8.04
C THR A 24 4.40 -9.31 9.05
N LEU A 25 3.61 -10.36 8.98
CA LEU A 25 3.76 -11.53 9.87
C LEU A 25 5.15 -12.17 9.73
N ALA A 26 5.65 -12.27 8.50
CA ALA A 26 6.95 -12.89 8.23
C ALA A 26 8.13 -11.99 8.57
N VAL A 27 8.03 -10.68 8.30
CA VAL A 27 9.15 -9.74 8.42
C VAL A 27 9.32 -9.19 9.83
N THR A 28 8.24 -9.02 10.59
CA THR A 28 8.28 -8.43 11.94
C THR A 28 9.33 -9.09 12.86
N PRO A 29 9.42 -10.43 12.96
CA PRO A 29 10.46 -11.04 13.80
C PRO A 29 11.88 -10.75 13.33
N LEU A 30 12.06 -10.55 12.01
CA LEU A 30 13.38 -10.30 11.42
C LEU A 30 13.90 -8.90 11.74
N VAL A 31 13.02 -7.94 11.97
CA VAL A 31 13.38 -6.55 12.27
C VAL A 31 13.21 -6.23 13.76
N THR A 32 12.95 -7.22 14.59
CA THR A 32 12.79 -7.08 16.04
C THR A 32 11.73 -6.07 16.49
N ALA A 33 10.75 -5.80 15.60
CA ALA A 33 9.63 -4.93 15.92
C ALA A 33 8.51 -5.72 16.62
N SER A 34 7.66 -5.02 17.39
CA SER A 34 6.48 -5.67 17.97
C SER A 34 5.39 -5.87 16.91
N TYR A 35 4.66 -6.97 17.00
CA TYR A 35 3.54 -7.22 16.10
C TYR A 35 2.47 -6.15 16.21
N THR A 36 2.19 -5.66 17.41
CA THR A 36 1.22 -4.58 17.62
C THR A 36 1.59 -3.33 16.83
N ALA A 37 2.84 -2.88 16.94
CA ALA A 37 3.34 -1.72 16.21
C ALA A 37 3.29 -1.97 14.70
N ALA A 38 3.74 -3.15 14.25
CA ALA A 38 3.78 -3.48 12.82
C ALA A 38 2.39 -3.49 12.19
N TYR A 39 1.41 -4.08 12.85
CA TYR A 39 0.04 -4.10 12.33
C TYR A 39 -0.67 -2.75 12.46
N CYS A 40 -0.32 -1.93 13.44
CA CYS A 40 -0.81 -0.54 13.49
C CYS A 40 -0.25 0.28 12.33
N ILE A 41 1.00 0.08 11.96
CA ILE A 41 1.60 0.71 10.78
C ILE A 41 0.87 0.25 9.51
N LEU A 42 0.62 -1.05 9.37
CA LEU A 42 -0.11 -1.60 8.22
C LEU A 42 -1.52 -1.01 8.13
N ALA A 43 -2.23 -0.93 9.24
CA ALA A 43 -3.56 -0.32 9.29
C ALA A 43 -3.51 1.16 8.86
N ALA A 44 -2.49 1.88 9.31
CA ALA A 44 -2.28 3.28 8.92
C ALA A 44 -2.00 3.39 7.42
N VAL A 45 -1.22 2.49 6.85
CA VAL A 45 -0.98 2.46 5.39
C VAL A 45 -2.29 2.29 4.64
N ILE A 46 -3.16 1.40 5.09
CA ILE A 46 -4.46 1.19 4.46
C ILE A 46 -5.32 2.45 4.55
N VAL A 47 -5.51 2.98 5.75
CA VAL A 47 -6.42 4.12 5.99
C VAL A 47 -5.94 5.39 5.30
N ILE A 48 -4.68 5.75 5.52
CA ILE A 48 -4.10 6.97 4.92
C ILE A 48 -3.98 6.80 3.41
N GLY A 49 -3.69 5.59 2.96
CA GLY A 49 -3.63 5.26 1.56
C GLY A 49 -4.96 5.41 0.83
N LEU A 50 -6.09 5.23 1.50
CA LEU A 50 -7.39 5.52 0.87
C LEU A 50 -7.48 7.00 0.50
N GLY A 51 -6.97 7.90 1.34
CA GLY A 51 -6.86 9.32 1.01
C GLY A 51 -5.92 9.58 -0.17
N TRP A 52 -4.77 8.91 -0.19
CA TRP A 52 -3.83 9.01 -1.30
C TRP A 52 -4.44 8.51 -2.62
N GLU A 53 -5.25 7.44 -2.57
CA GLU A 53 -5.91 6.94 -3.78
C GLU A 53 -6.88 7.95 -4.38
N LEU A 54 -7.53 8.75 -3.55
CA LEU A 54 -8.34 9.86 -4.06
C LEU A 54 -7.49 10.88 -4.81
N VAL A 55 -6.32 11.21 -4.28
CA VAL A 55 -5.38 12.13 -4.93
C VAL A 55 -4.86 11.53 -6.24
N TYR A 56 -4.46 10.27 -6.23
CA TYR A 56 -3.95 9.61 -7.43
C TYR A 56 -5.03 9.50 -8.52
N HIS A 57 -6.26 9.21 -8.14
CA HIS A 57 -7.36 9.16 -9.08
C HIS A 57 -7.62 10.52 -9.71
N LEU A 58 -7.55 11.58 -8.92
CA LEU A 58 -7.67 12.94 -9.42
C LEU A 58 -6.55 13.26 -10.42
N LEU A 59 -5.31 12.92 -10.07
CA LEU A 59 -4.16 13.11 -10.97
C LEU A 59 -4.31 12.29 -12.25
N GLN A 60 -4.86 11.09 -12.17
CA GLN A 60 -5.12 10.24 -13.33
C GLN A 60 -6.07 10.93 -14.32
N GLN A 61 -7.08 11.67 -13.83
CA GLN A 61 -8.03 12.38 -14.68
C GLN A 61 -7.36 13.50 -15.49
N PHE A 62 -6.26 14.06 -15.02
CA PHE A 62 -5.51 15.09 -15.71
C PHE A 62 -4.48 14.53 -16.69
N ARG A 63 -4.21 13.23 -16.67
CA ARG A 63 -3.30 12.62 -17.64
C ARG A 63 -3.97 12.44 -18.99
N TRP A 64 -3.18 12.63 -20.05
CA TRP A 64 -3.65 12.47 -21.42
C TRP A 64 -4.23 11.08 -21.67
N GLU A 65 -3.52 10.04 -21.22
CA GLU A 65 -3.92 8.65 -21.42
C GLU A 65 -4.91 8.13 -20.37
N LYS A 66 -5.11 8.90 -19.30
CA LYS A 66 -5.99 8.51 -18.17
C LYS A 66 -5.68 7.13 -17.62
N ASP A 67 -4.42 6.76 -17.68
CA ASP A 67 -3.89 5.50 -17.19
C ASP A 67 -2.97 5.77 -16.00
N TRP A 68 -2.66 4.76 -15.20
CA TRP A 68 -1.71 4.87 -14.10
C TRP A 68 -0.56 3.90 -14.34
N PRO A 69 0.60 4.39 -14.81
CA PRO A 69 1.73 3.52 -15.11
C PRO A 69 2.19 2.72 -13.90
N THR A 70 2.64 1.49 -14.16
CA THR A 70 3.16 0.60 -13.12
C THR A 70 4.28 1.24 -12.31
N LEU A 71 5.18 1.97 -12.97
CA LEU A 71 6.27 2.65 -12.30
C LEU A 71 5.77 3.75 -11.35
N PHE A 72 4.72 4.47 -11.73
CA PHE A 72 4.13 5.48 -10.84
C PHE A 72 3.57 4.84 -9.57
N ALA A 73 2.94 3.68 -9.70
CA ALA A 73 2.45 2.94 -8.54
C ALA A 73 3.59 2.56 -7.58
N LEU A 74 4.75 2.20 -8.12
CA LEU A 74 5.93 1.91 -7.31
C LEU A 74 6.46 3.19 -6.63
N LEU A 75 6.58 4.28 -7.38
CA LEU A 75 7.11 5.55 -6.86
C LEU A 75 6.19 6.21 -5.83
N ASN A 76 4.89 5.93 -5.87
CA ASN A 76 3.95 6.42 -4.87
C ASN A 76 4.31 5.97 -3.45
N GLY A 77 5.02 4.86 -3.31
CA GLY A 77 5.52 4.38 -2.02
C GLY A 77 6.44 5.39 -1.33
N ILE A 78 7.16 6.19 -2.08
CA ILE A 78 8.05 7.21 -1.51
C ILE A 78 7.22 8.27 -0.78
N ASN A 79 6.18 8.81 -1.42
CA ASN A 79 5.31 9.83 -0.82
C ASN A 79 4.62 9.27 0.42
N GLU A 80 4.06 8.10 0.29
CA GLU A 80 3.28 7.47 1.36
C GLU A 80 4.17 7.10 2.54
N GLY A 81 5.36 6.58 2.27
CA GLY A 81 6.32 6.23 3.31
C GLY A 81 6.83 7.44 4.08
N VAL A 82 7.13 8.53 3.39
CA VAL A 82 7.59 9.77 4.01
C VAL A 82 6.51 10.35 4.91
N LEU A 83 5.29 10.48 4.43
CA LEU A 83 4.18 10.99 5.24
C LEU A 83 3.94 10.10 6.46
N LEU A 84 3.90 8.79 6.26
CA LEU A 84 3.66 7.85 7.34
C LEU A 84 4.77 7.94 8.41
N TRP A 85 6.03 8.08 7.99
CA TRP A 85 7.13 8.25 8.92
C TRP A 85 6.99 9.53 9.75
N PHE A 86 6.59 10.64 9.12
CA PHE A 86 6.33 11.87 9.86
C PHE A 86 5.23 11.71 10.90
N LEU A 87 4.17 10.97 10.56
CA LEU A 87 3.08 10.71 11.50
C LEU A 87 3.52 9.82 12.66
N ILE A 88 4.36 8.83 12.40
CA ILE A 88 4.92 7.97 13.45
C ILE A 88 5.83 8.78 14.37
N ASP A 89 6.71 9.58 13.81
CA ASP A 89 7.65 10.41 14.56
C ASP A 89 6.93 11.44 15.42
N ALA A 90 5.82 11.98 14.92
CA ALA A 90 4.95 12.89 15.66
C ALA A 90 4.08 12.22 16.72
N GLY A 91 4.07 10.89 16.80
CA GLY A 91 3.28 10.14 17.76
C GLY A 91 1.80 10.05 17.44
N LEU A 92 1.41 10.31 16.19
CA LEU A 92 0.00 10.29 15.77
C LEU A 92 -0.53 8.88 15.46
N ILE A 93 0.36 7.91 15.24
CA ILE A 93 -0.03 6.53 14.99
C ILE A 93 0.00 5.76 16.32
N PRO A 94 -1.11 5.10 16.74
CA PRO A 94 -1.14 4.41 18.02
C PRO A 94 -0.19 3.20 18.03
N ASN A 95 0.36 2.92 19.21
CA ASN A 95 1.23 1.77 19.49
C ASN A 95 2.54 1.75 18.68
N THR A 96 2.97 2.88 18.14
CA THR A 96 4.21 2.97 17.37
C THR A 96 5.31 3.74 18.10
N THR A 97 5.12 4.02 19.38
CA THR A 97 6.13 4.69 20.21
C THR A 97 7.40 3.84 20.28
N GLY A 98 8.54 4.45 19.99
CA GLY A 98 9.82 3.75 20.02
C GLY A 98 10.19 3.03 18.71
N VAL A 99 9.34 3.06 17.68
CA VAL A 99 9.71 2.53 16.38
C VAL A 99 10.77 3.41 15.74
N THR A 100 11.89 2.80 15.37
CA THR A 100 13.00 3.51 14.72
C THR A 100 12.86 3.47 13.19
N ALA A 101 13.66 4.30 12.51
CA ALA A 101 13.58 4.43 11.05
C ALA A 101 13.95 3.12 10.33
N ALA A 102 14.93 2.37 10.82
CA ALA A 102 15.37 1.14 10.13
C ALA A 102 14.29 0.05 10.12
N PRO A 103 13.69 -0.38 11.24
CA PRO A 103 12.58 -1.33 11.23
C PRO A 103 11.39 -0.85 10.40
N PHE A 104 11.02 0.42 10.52
CA PHE A 104 9.93 1.00 9.74
C PHE A 104 10.21 0.89 8.24
N SER A 105 11.39 1.32 7.82
CA SER A 105 11.77 1.32 6.40
C SER A 105 11.79 -0.09 5.82
N ILE A 106 12.30 -1.06 6.56
CA ILE A 106 12.35 -2.46 6.12
C ILE A 106 10.93 -3.03 5.99
N LEU A 107 10.08 -2.83 7.00
CA LEU A 107 8.70 -3.30 6.98
C LEU A 107 7.91 -2.65 5.84
N PHE A 108 7.99 -1.34 5.71
CA PHE A 108 7.27 -0.59 4.69
C PHE A 108 7.72 -1.02 3.29
N ALA A 109 9.03 -1.11 3.06
CA ALA A 109 9.57 -1.52 1.77
C ALA A 109 9.17 -2.95 1.42
N ALA A 110 9.23 -3.86 2.39
CA ALA A 110 8.85 -5.26 2.16
C ALA A 110 7.37 -5.37 1.78
N VAL A 111 6.49 -4.70 2.51
CA VAL A 111 5.04 -4.69 2.23
C VAL A 111 4.77 -4.02 0.88
N TRP A 112 5.36 -2.88 0.64
CA TRP A 112 5.13 -2.10 -0.58
C TRP A 112 5.58 -2.86 -1.83
N LEU A 113 6.79 -3.39 -1.82
CA LEU A 113 7.31 -4.14 -2.96
C LEU A 113 6.53 -5.44 -3.19
N SER A 114 6.16 -6.14 -2.13
CA SER A 114 5.40 -7.38 -2.24
C SER A 114 4.01 -7.13 -2.83
N THR A 115 3.31 -6.10 -2.39
CA THR A 115 1.99 -5.76 -2.91
C THR A 115 2.08 -5.24 -4.35
N TRP A 116 3.11 -4.46 -4.66
CA TRP A 116 3.34 -3.98 -6.03
C TRP A 116 3.61 -5.14 -6.99
N LEU A 117 4.47 -6.07 -6.61
CA LEU A 117 4.75 -7.26 -7.42
C LEU A 117 3.50 -8.12 -7.60
N TRP A 118 2.73 -8.32 -6.54
CA TRP A 118 1.50 -9.10 -6.61
C TRP A 118 0.50 -8.46 -7.58
N ASN A 119 0.30 -7.16 -7.49
CA ASN A 119 -0.62 -6.44 -8.37
C ASN A 119 -0.23 -6.48 -9.84
N ASN A 120 1.07 -6.49 -10.12
CA ASN A 120 1.58 -6.37 -11.49
C ASN A 120 2.03 -7.70 -12.10
N GLY A 121 1.91 -8.79 -11.35
CA GLY A 121 2.29 -10.12 -11.81
C GLY A 121 1.18 -11.14 -11.54
N PRO A 122 1.30 -11.93 -10.46
CA PRO A 122 0.41 -13.07 -10.23
C PRO A 122 -1.08 -12.74 -10.24
N MET A 123 -1.48 -11.57 -9.70
CA MET A 123 -2.88 -11.20 -9.61
C MET A 123 -3.55 -11.03 -10.98
N ARG A 124 -2.77 -10.64 -11.98
CA ARG A 124 -3.32 -10.37 -13.32
C ARG A 124 -3.69 -11.63 -14.10
N VAL A 125 -3.16 -12.77 -13.70
CA VAL A 125 -3.41 -14.03 -14.40
C VAL A 125 -4.69 -14.71 -13.91
N PRO A 126 -4.86 -15.04 -12.60
CA PRO A 126 -6.07 -15.71 -12.15
C PRO A 126 -7.28 -14.78 -12.04
N LEU A 127 -7.07 -13.49 -11.81
CA LEU A 127 -8.14 -12.53 -11.62
C LEU A 127 -8.40 -11.71 -12.90
N VAL A 128 -8.77 -12.42 -13.98
CA VAL A 128 -9.10 -11.79 -15.26
C VAL A 128 -10.23 -10.77 -15.10
N HIS A 129 -11.23 -11.11 -14.31
CA HIS A 129 -12.36 -10.25 -14.01
C HIS A 129 -11.90 -8.89 -13.40
N TRP A 130 -11.00 -8.93 -12.41
CA TRP A 130 -10.42 -7.75 -11.81
C TRP A 130 -9.73 -6.87 -12.87
N ARG A 131 -8.96 -7.50 -13.76
CA ARG A 131 -8.18 -6.80 -14.79
C ARG A 131 -9.08 -6.04 -15.77
N PHE A 132 -10.23 -6.60 -16.14
CA PHE A 132 -11.13 -6.01 -17.12
C PHE A 132 -12.25 -5.15 -16.51
N ARG A 133 -12.34 -5.06 -15.20
CA ARG A 133 -13.34 -4.25 -14.51
C ARG A 133 -12.73 -3.05 -13.78
N GLY A 134 -11.67 -2.47 -14.30
CA GLY A 134 -11.04 -1.28 -13.72
C GLY A 134 -10.49 -1.49 -12.31
N GLY A 135 -10.10 -2.73 -11.97
CA GLY A 135 -9.54 -3.07 -10.67
C GLY A 135 -10.58 -3.42 -9.60
N ARG A 136 -11.85 -3.53 -9.96
CA ARG A 136 -12.89 -3.92 -9.01
C ARG A 136 -12.87 -5.43 -8.77
N LEU A 137 -12.92 -5.81 -7.51
CA LEU A 137 -12.99 -7.21 -7.10
C LEU A 137 -14.43 -7.71 -7.02
N ILE A 138 -15.35 -6.79 -6.82
CA ILE A 138 -16.78 -7.08 -6.70
C ILE A 138 -17.57 -6.27 -7.71
#